data_c02fc603b8c3877a59695c2b6b7800d8
#
_entry.id   c02fc603b8c3877a59695c2b6b7800d8
#
_cell.length_a   1.000
_cell.length_b   1.000
_cell.length_c   1.000
_cell.angle_alpha   90.00
_cell.angle_beta   90.00
_cell.angle_gamma   90.00
#
_symmetry.space_group_name_H-M   'P 1'
#
loop_
_entity.id
_entity.type
_entity.pdbx_description
1 polymer ?
#
loop_
_entity_poly.entity_id
_entity_poly.type
_entity_poly.pdbx_seq_one_letter_code
_entity_poly.pdbx_strand_id
1 'polypeptide(L)'
;MLHINGLTKRYGKLLANDHLSFDVLPGRITILLGPNGAGKSTAIKAIAGLSRFEGEITIDGHDNKSLEAKRALGYIPETPSVYELLTINEHMEFIARAYGLTDGWRERADALLARFELDDKRTKLGKELSKGMQQKVSICCALLSQPSLLLVDEPMVGLDPHVIKELKAVFREERDRGCAVLISTHILDSVSDLWDDLRILMNGKIAAARTRAEVEASGESLEELFFDITEGKEAAE
;
A
#
# COMPACT_ATOMS: atom_id res chain seq x y z
N MET A 1 -3.15 -1.68 -13.34
CA MET A 1 -1.91 -2.49 -13.37
C MET A 1 -0.71 -1.59 -13.09
N LEU A 2 0.18 -1.98 -12.17
CA LEU A 2 1.46 -1.30 -11.93
C LEU A 2 2.58 -2.08 -12.61
N HIS A 3 3.42 -1.38 -13.37
CA HIS A 3 4.64 -1.93 -13.95
C HIS A 3 5.84 -1.11 -13.47
N ILE A 4 6.87 -1.79 -12.97
CA ILE A 4 8.13 -1.20 -12.48
C ILE A 4 9.28 -1.84 -13.25
N ASN A 5 10.12 -1.01 -13.86
CA ASN A 5 11.28 -1.43 -14.62
C ASN A 5 12.53 -0.66 -14.21
N GLY A 6 13.47 -1.35 -13.56
CA GLY A 6 14.77 -0.80 -13.18
C GLY A 6 14.72 0.30 -12.13
N LEU A 7 13.70 0.34 -11.24
CA LEU A 7 13.61 1.35 -10.19
C LEU A 7 14.91 1.37 -9.36
N THR A 8 15.64 2.47 -9.47
CA THR A 8 16.88 2.71 -8.71
C THR A 8 16.78 4.01 -7.92
N LYS A 9 17.01 3.92 -6.61
CA LYS A 9 16.96 5.08 -5.71
C LYS A 9 18.19 5.16 -4.82
N ARG A 10 18.83 6.34 -4.84
CA ARG A 10 20.00 6.65 -4.01
C ARG A 10 19.73 7.80 -3.05
N TYR A 11 20.26 7.71 -1.86
CA TYR A 11 20.38 8.79 -0.88
C TYR A 11 21.86 9.01 -0.56
N GLY A 12 22.49 9.96 -1.24
CA GLY A 12 23.94 10.12 -1.17
C GLY A 12 24.66 8.84 -1.61
N LYS A 13 25.40 8.20 -0.71
CA LYS A 13 26.13 6.95 -0.99
C LYS A 13 25.26 5.69 -0.80
N LEU A 14 24.13 5.80 -0.12
CA LEU A 14 23.22 4.67 0.14
C LEU A 14 22.37 4.37 -1.10
N LEU A 15 22.49 3.17 -1.61
CA LEU A 15 21.62 2.62 -2.65
C LEU A 15 20.43 1.94 -1.98
N ALA A 16 19.31 2.66 -1.88
CA ALA A 16 18.13 2.19 -1.15
C ALA A 16 17.26 1.23 -1.98
N ASN A 17 17.23 1.42 -3.31
CA ASN A 17 16.65 0.45 -4.26
C ASN A 17 17.62 0.32 -5.44
N ASP A 18 17.84 -0.92 -5.88
CA ASP A 18 18.82 -1.28 -6.91
C ASP A 18 18.15 -2.09 -8.01
N HIS A 19 17.75 -1.41 -9.10
CA HIS A 19 17.14 -1.98 -10.30
C HIS A 19 15.91 -2.86 -10.03
N LEU A 20 15.01 -2.44 -9.12
CA LEU A 20 13.78 -3.20 -8.85
C LEU A 20 12.92 -3.26 -10.10
N SER A 21 12.50 -4.48 -10.47
CA SER A 21 11.60 -4.73 -11.60
C SER A 21 10.58 -5.78 -11.18
N PHE A 22 9.29 -5.42 -11.19
CA PHE A 22 8.16 -6.32 -10.93
C PHE A 22 6.84 -5.66 -11.31
N ASP A 23 5.82 -6.49 -11.44
CA ASP A 23 4.45 -6.07 -11.73
C ASP A 23 3.53 -6.29 -10.53
N VAL A 24 2.48 -5.45 -10.43
CA VAL A 24 1.32 -5.68 -9.57
C VAL A 24 0.09 -5.74 -10.45
N LEU A 25 -0.54 -6.92 -10.48
CA LEU A 25 -1.62 -7.22 -11.41
C LEU A 25 -2.98 -6.79 -10.86
N PRO A 26 -3.93 -6.40 -11.72
CA PRO A 26 -5.32 -6.14 -11.31
C PRO A 26 -5.95 -7.37 -10.65
N GLY A 27 -6.78 -7.14 -9.65
CA GLY A 27 -7.46 -8.22 -8.92
C GLY A 27 -6.52 -9.12 -8.12
N ARG A 28 -5.33 -8.61 -7.73
CA ARG A 28 -4.37 -9.35 -6.91
C ARG A 28 -3.81 -8.47 -5.79
N ILE A 29 -3.52 -9.13 -4.67
CA ILE A 29 -2.79 -8.52 -3.55
C ILE A 29 -1.34 -8.98 -3.62
N THR A 30 -0.43 -8.05 -3.89
CA THR A 30 1.01 -8.27 -3.87
C THR A 30 1.58 -7.75 -2.56
N ILE A 31 2.33 -8.59 -1.84
CA ILE A 31 3.06 -8.18 -0.64
C ILE A 31 4.51 -7.89 -0.98
N LEU A 32 4.98 -6.71 -0.61
CA LEU A 32 6.39 -6.35 -0.60
C LEU A 32 6.92 -6.55 0.82
N LEU A 33 7.45 -7.74 1.08
CA LEU A 33 7.94 -8.17 2.38
C LEU A 33 9.44 -7.89 2.50
N GLY A 34 9.92 -7.56 3.70
CA GLY A 34 11.36 -7.41 3.96
C GLY A 34 11.64 -6.74 5.29
N PRO A 35 12.86 -6.87 5.82
CA PRO A 35 13.22 -6.26 7.09
C PRO A 35 13.18 -4.73 7.05
N ASN A 36 13.31 -4.11 8.21
CA ASN A 36 13.45 -2.66 8.30
C ASN A 36 14.75 -2.23 7.59
N GLY A 37 14.67 -1.14 6.82
CA GLY A 37 15.80 -0.68 6.01
C GLY A 37 16.00 -1.38 4.67
N ALA A 38 15.21 -2.41 4.32
CA ALA A 38 15.31 -3.11 3.03
C ALA A 38 15.00 -2.23 1.80
N GLY A 39 14.33 -1.09 1.98
CA GLY A 39 13.98 -0.16 0.90
C GLY A 39 12.49 -0.14 0.54
N LYS A 40 11.60 -0.81 1.30
CA LYS A 40 10.16 -0.92 1.02
C LYS A 40 9.48 0.44 0.88
N SER A 41 9.49 1.27 1.94
CA SER A 41 8.88 2.61 1.92
C SER A 41 9.52 3.54 0.90
N THR A 42 10.80 3.33 0.56
CA THR A 42 11.47 4.05 -0.53
C THR A 42 10.86 3.69 -1.88
N ALA A 43 10.64 2.39 -2.14
CA ALA A 43 9.98 1.92 -3.36
C ALA A 43 8.53 2.42 -3.44
N ILE A 44 7.75 2.28 -2.36
CA ILE A 44 6.36 2.79 -2.30
C ILE A 44 6.30 4.30 -2.60
N LYS A 45 7.17 5.11 -1.99
CA LYS A 45 7.22 6.57 -2.26
C LYS A 45 7.65 6.90 -3.69
N ALA A 46 8.54 6.10 -4.29
CA ALA A 46 8.89 6.25 -5.70
C ALA A 46 7.71 5.94 -6.62
N ILE A 47 6.99 4.83 -6.36
CA ILE A 47 5.79 4.42 -7.09
C ILE A 47 4.70 5.49 -6.98
N ALA A 48 4.46 6.02 -5.79
CA ALA A 48 3.51 7.11 -5.56
C ALA A 48 3.91 8.46 -6.20
N GLY A 49 5.06 8.54 -6.86
CA GLY A 49 5.56 9.78 -7.47
C GLY A 49 6.06 10.83 -6.48
N LEU A 50 6.25 10.44 -5.21
CA LEU A 50 6.67 11.33 -4.12
C LEU A 50 8.19 11.49 -4.02
N SER A 51 8.96 10.69 -4.74
CA SER A 51 10.41 10.78 -4.77
C SER A 51 10.98 10.65 -6.19
N ARG A 52 12.14 11.24 -6.43
CA ARG A 52 12.88 11.06 -7.69
C ARG A 52 13.58 9.70 -7.66
N PHE A 53 13.62 9.03 -8.79
CA PHE A 53 14.27 7.74 -9.01
C PHE A 53 14.79 7.66 -10.45
N GLU A 54 15.61 6.65 -10.74
CA GLU A 54 16.02 6.21 -12.07
C GLU A 54 15.21 4.96 -12.44
N GLY A 55 14.94 4.75 -13.73
CA GLY A 55 14.08 3.67 -14.24
C GLY A 55 12.73 4.17 -14.67
N GLU A 56 11.80 3.26 -14.89
CA GLU A 56 10.45 3.53 -15.38
C GLU A 56 9.39 2.93 -14.45
N ILE A 57 8.34 3.70 -14.16
CA ILE A 57 7.17 3.22 -13.42
C ILE A 57 5.93 3.70 -14.15
N THR A 58 5.04 2.77 -14.51
CA THR A 58 3.75 3.11 -15.10
C THR A 58 2.60 2.54 -14.29
N ILE A 59 1.50 3.29 -14.22
CA ILE A 59 0.23 2.91 -13.60
C ILE A 59 -0.83 2.99 -14.70
N ASP A 60 -1.47 1.85 -15.00
CA ASP A 60 -2.42 1.70 -16.10
C ASP A 60 -1.87 2.22 -17.45
N GLY A 61 -0.57 2.01 -17.69
CA GLY A 61 0.14 2.42 -18.89
C GLY A 61 0.55 3.91 -18.94
N HIS A 62 0.27 4.68 -17.89
CA HIS A 62 0.66 6.09 -17.78
C HIS A 62 1.87 6.26 -16.84
N ASP A 63 2.77 7.18 -17.18
CA ASP A 63 3.88 7.56 -16.28
C ASP A 63 3.35 7.91 -14.89
N ASN A 64 3.99 7.39 -13.84
CA ASN A 64 3.50 7.50 -12.45
C ASN A 64 3.37 8.94 -11.93
N LYS A 65 3.96 9.93 -12.62
CA LYS A 65 3.82 11.35 -12.29
C LYS A 65 2.71 12.05 -13.08
N SER A 66 2.13 11.38 -14.08
CA SER A 66 1.02 11.92 -14.87
C SER A 66 -0.24 12.12 -14.02
N LEU A 67 -1.16 12.92 -14.50
CA LEU A 67 -2.44 13.14 -13.83
C LEU A 67 -3.31 11.89 -13.87
N GLU A 68 -3.26 11.16 -14.97
CA GLU A 68 -3.96 9.89 -15.19
C GLU A 68 -3.53 8.85 -14.15
N ALA A 69 -2.23 8.64 -14.00
CA ALA A 69 -1.68 7.73 -12.98
C ALA A 69 -2.07 8.14 -11.55
N LYS A 70 -2.04 9.44 -11.23
CA LYS A 70 -2.44 9.95 -9.91
C LYS A 70 -3.93 9.75 -9.63
N ARG A 71 -4.79 9.84 -10.65
CA ARG A 71 -6.22 9.55 -10.50
C ARG A 71 -6.52 8.07 -10.29
N ALA A 72 -5.67 7.21 -10.84
CA ALA A 72 -5.76 5.76 -10.69
C ALA A 72 -5.27 5.26 -9.32
N LEU A 73 -4.53 6.10 -8.56
CA LEU A 73 -3.79 5.72 -7.37
C LEU A 73 -4.52 6.11 -6.09
N GLY A 74 -4.71 5.14 -5.17
CA GLY A 74 -4.95 5.35 -3.74
C GLY A 74 -3.66 5.07 -2.95
N TYR A 75 -3.34 5.91 -1.97
CA TYR A 75 -2.13 5.72 -1.16
C TYR A 75 -2.43 5.83 0.33
N ILE A 76 -2.09 4.78 1.07
CA ILE A 76 -2.17 4.73 2.53
C ILE A 76 -0.72 4.71 3.06
N PRO A 77 -0.21 5.82 3.60
CA PRO A 77 1.15 5.90 4.14
C PRO A 77 1.26 5.25 5.53
N GLU A 78 2.47 4.84 5.91
CA GLU A 78 2.81 4.35 7.26
C GLU A 78 2.49 5.39 8.34
N THR A 79 2.84 6.65 8.08
CA THR A 79 2.50 7.78 8.97
C THR A 79 1.38 8.58 8.33
N PRO A 80 0.18 8.62 8.95
CA PRO A 80 -0.93 9.37 8.40
C PRO A 80 -0.58 10.86 8.27
N SER A 81 -0.98 11.44 7.13
CA SER A 81 -0.77 12.85 6.83
C SER A 81 -2.12 13.53 6.62
N VAL A 82 -2.78 13.89 7.72
CA VAL A 82 -4.04 14.63 7.69
C VAL A 82 -3.79 16.13 7.82
N TYR A 83 -4.63 16.95 7.22
CA TYR A 83 -4.58 18.39 7.37
C TYR A 83 -5.11 18.80 8.75
N GLU A 84 -4.28 19.46 9.54
CA GLU A 84 -4.58 19.80 10.94
C GLU A 84 -5.86 20.62 11.12
N LEU A 85 -6.15 21.51 10.17
CA LEU A 85 -7.25 22.48 10.21
C LEU A 85 -8.50 22.04 9.42
N LEU A 86 -8.50 20.87 8.82
CA LEU A 86 -9.68 20.30 8.20
C LEU A 86 -10.37 19.30 9.14
N THR A 87 -11.68 19.31 9.15
CA THR A 87 -12.50 18.28 9.79
C THR A 87 -12.43 16.97 8.99
N ILE A 88 -12.88 15.86 9.58
CA ILE A 88 -12.98 14.57 8.86
C ILE A 88 -13.86 14.72 7.61
N ASN A 89 -15.01 15.37 7.70
CA ASN A 89 -15.88 15.61 6.54
C ASN A 89 -15.18 16.46 5.45
N GLU A 90 -14.46 17.50 5.85
CA GLU A 90 -13.72 18.33 4.90
C GLU A 90 -12.57 17.59 4.24
N HIS A 91 -11.92 16.62 4.92
CA HIS A 91 -10.95 15.74 4.26
C HIS A 91 -11.61 14.90 3.15
N MET A 92 -12.79 14.30 3.42
CA MET A 92 -13.51 13.53 2.41
C MET A 92 -13.92 14.42 1.22
N GLU A 93 -14.43 15.62 1.49
CA GLU A 93 -14.78 16.58 0.44
C GLU A 93 -13.55 17.05 -0.35
N PHE A 94 -12.42 17.31 0.32
CA PHE A 94 -11.18 17.70 -0.32
C PHE A 94 -10.69 16.62 -1.31
N ILE A 95 -10.70 15.36 -0.88
CA ILE A 95 -10.35 14.22 -1.76
C ILE A 95 -11.33 14.09 -2.92
N ALA A 96 -12.62 14.17 -2.66
CA ALA A 96 -13.63 14.09 -3.71
C ALA A 96 -13.40 15.16 -4.80
N ARG A 97 -13.13 16.39 -4.39
CA ARG A 97 -12.82 17.51 -5.32
C ARG A 97 -11.48 17.29 -6.04
N ALA A 98 -10.43 16.85 -5.35
CA ALA A 98 -9.12 16.62 -5.93
C ALA A 98 -9.13 15.53 -7.01
N TYR A 99 -9.93 14.48 -6.80
CA TYR A 99 -10.10 13.39 -7.76
C TYR A 99 -11.21 13.64 -8.78
N GLY A 100 -11.96 14.74 -8.66
CA GLY A 100 -13.05 15.11 -9.58
C GLY A 100 -14.27 14.18 -9.45
N LEU A 101 -14.54 13.65 -8.26
CA LEU A 101 -15.67 12.75 -8.02
C LEU A 101 -16.98 13.57 -8.06
N THR A 102 -17.92 13.15 -8.89
CA THR A 102 -19.21 13.86 -9.08
C THR A 102 -20.33 13.20 -8.31
N ASP A 103 -20.60 11.92 -8.56
CA ASP A 103 -21.76 11.22 -8.05
C ASP A 103 -21.40 10.13 -7.03
N GLY A 104 -22.27 9.91 -6.04
CA GLY A 104 -22.20 8.81 -5.09
C GLY A 104 -20.98 8.86 -4.12
N TRP A 105 -20.14 9.88 -4.17
CA TRP A 105 -18.99 9.96 -3.28
C TRP A 105 -19.39 10.22 -1.82
N ARG A 106 -20.50 10.96 -1.58
CA ARG A 106 -20.98 11.22 -0.22
C ARG A 106 -21.45 9.95 0.46
N GLU A 107 -22.23 9.16 -0.25
CA GLU A 107 -22.72 7.84 0.22
C GLU A 107 -21.55 6.90 0.50
N ARG A 108 -20.51 6.90 -0.37
CA ARG A 108 -19.28 6.13 -0.11
C ARG A 108 -18.51 6.66 1.09
N ALA A 109 -18.39 7.99 1.22
CA ALA A 109 -17.76 8.60 2.38
C ALA A 109 -18.46 8.21 3.67
N ASP A 110 -19.79 8.27 3.69
CA ASP A 110 -20.60 7.88 4.82
C ASP A 110 -20.41 6.41 5.18
N ALA A 111 -20.43 5.51 4.20
CA ALA A 111 -20.18 4.09 4.41
C ALA A 111 -18.76 3.80 4.95
N LEU A 112 -17.73 4.48 4.42
CA LEU A 112 -16.37 4.33 4.90
C LEU A 112 -16.19 4.87 6.33
N LEU A 113 -16.75 6.03 6.62
CA LEU A 113 -16.66 6.63 7.96
C LEU A 113 -17.38 5.78 9.00
N ALA A 114 -18.55 5.24 8.67
CA ALA A 114 -19.27 4.30 9.52
C ALA A 114 -18.46 3.02 9.77
N ARG A 115 -17.90 2.42 8.72
CA ARG A 115 -17.10 1.19 8.79
C ARG A 115 -15.88 1.32 9.70
N PHE A 116 -15.22 2.48 9.66
CA PHE A 116 -14.03 2.76 10.48
C PHE A 116 -14.33 3.50 11.79
N GLU A 117 -15.63 3.54 12.22
CA GLU A 117 -16.08 4.12 13.50
C GLU A 117 -15.70 5.59 13.67
N LEU A 118 -15.89 6.38 12.62
CA LEU A 118 -15.62 7.81 12.60
C LEU A 118 -16.87 8.68 12.54
N ASP A 119 -18.08 8.09 12.51
CA ASP A 119 -19.34 8.80 12.31
C ASP A 119 -19.62 9.88 13.36
N ASP A 120 -19.37 9.57 14.62
CA ASP A 120 -19.57 10.50 15.75
C ASP A 120 -18.49 11.58 15.88
N LYS A 121 -17.49 11.54 14.97
CA LYS A 121 -16.30 12.40 15.03
C LYS A 121 -16.12 13.27 13.78
N ARG A 122 -17.09 13.26 12.86
CA ARG A 122 -17.01 13.90 11.54
C ARG A 122 -16.60 15.37 11.55
N THR A 123 -16.94 16.09 12.63
CA THR A 123 -16.65 17.52 12.80
C THR A 123 -15.35 17.81 13.55
N LYS A 124 -14.63 16.77 14.03
CA LYS A 124 -13.33 16.96 14.66
C LYS A 124 -12.27 17.37 13.64
N LEU A 125 -11.43 18.31 14.04
CA LEU A 125 -10.28 18.75 13.25
C LEU A 125 -9.16 17.70 13.25
N GLY A 126 -8.35 17.65 12.21
CA GLY A 126 -7.22 16.71 12.08
C GLY A 126 -6.27 16.74 13.27
N LYS A 127 -5.97 17.93 13.83
CA LYS A 127 -5.14 18.10 15.04
C LYS A 127 -5.74 17.52 16.33
N GLU A 128 -7.06 17.29 16.36
CA GLU A 128 -7.77 16.73 17.52
C GLU A 128 -7.86 15.19 17.47
N LEU A 129 -7.41 14.58 16.36
CA LEU A 129 -7.47 13.14 16.15
C LEU A 129 -6.27 12.45 16.77
N SER A 130 -6.50 11.32 17.43
CA SER A 130 -5.42 10.39 17.80
C SER A 130 -4.73 9.83 16.55
N LYS A 131 -3.50 9.32 16.67
CA LYS A 131 -2.77 8.71 15.55
C LYS A 131 -3.58 7.60 14.85
N GLY A 132 -4.26 6.73 15.62
CA GLY A 132 -5.14 5.69 15.05
C GLY A 132 -6.34 6.26 14.30
N MET A 133 -6.96 7.35 14.80
CA MET A 133 -8.04 8.03 14.07
C MET A 133 -7.52 8.71 12.79
N GLN A 134 -6.35 9.32 12.83
CA GLN A 134 -5.71 9.88 11.63
C GLN A 134 -5.44 8.80 10.58
N GLN A 135 -4.99 7.61 11.01
CA GLN A 135 -4.80 6.47 10.11
C GLN A 135 -6.13 6.01 9.48
N LYS A 136 -7.20 5.90 10.28
CA LYS A 136 -8.55 5.59 9.77
C LYS A 136 -9.02 6.62 8.73
N VAL A 137 -8.82 7.91 8.97
CA VAL A 137 -9.14 8.99 8.00
C VAL A 137 -8.31 8.84 6.72
N SER A 138 -7.01 8.57 6.84
CA SER A 138 -6.12 8.35 5.69
C SER A 138 -6.58 7.17 4.84
N ILE A 139 -7.01 6.06 5.47
CA ILE A 139 -7.59 4.89 4.80
C ILE A 139 -8.88 5.28 4.06
N CYS A 140 -9.81 5.96 4.72
CA CYS A 140 -11.06 6.42 4.09
C CYS A 140 -10.79 7.32 2.87
N CYS A 141 -9.84 8.26 3.00
CA CYS A 141 -9.44 9.14 1.91
C CYS A 141 -8.89 8.38 0.70
N ALA A 142 -8.01 7.38 0.92
CA ALA A 142 -7.44 6.58 -0.16
C ALA A 142 -8.47 5.72 -0.89
N LEU A 143 -9.47 5.19 -0.16
CA LEU A 143 -10.51 4.33 -0.71
C LEU A 143 -11.65 5.09 -1.39
N LEU A 144 -11.86 6.37 -1.03
CA LEU A 144 -12.97 7.17 -1.53
C LEU A 144 -12.99 7.28 -3.06
N SER A 145 -11.81 7.41 -3.67
CA SER A 145 -11.66 7.53 -5.13
C SER A 145 -11.88 6.23 -5.89
N GLN A 146 -12.02 5.08 -5.21
CA GLN A 146 -12.10 3.76 -5.82
C GLN A 146 -10.94 3.50 -6.80
N PRO A 147 -9.70 3.54 -6.33
CA PRO A 147 -8.52 3.48 -7.18
C PRO A 147 -8.41 2.15 -7.94
N SER A 148 -7.73 2.14 -9.08
CA SER A 148 -7.32 0.90 -9.78
C SER A 148 -6.03 0.31 -9.22
N LEU A 149 -5.22 1.15 -8.53
CA LEU A 149 -4.04 0.73 -7.77
C LEU A 149 -4.11 1.30 -6.36
N LEU A 150 -4.04 0.42 -5.36
CA LEU A 150 -3.93 0.80 -3.95
C LEU A 150 -2.53 0.48 -3.43
N LEU A 151 -1.78 1.52 -3.08
CA LEU A 151 -0.47 1.40 -2.41
C LEU A 151 -0.66 1.56 -0.91
N VAL A 152 -0.04 0.67 -0.15
CA VAL A 152 -0.22 0.60 1.30
C VAL A 152 1.13 0.37 1.97
N ASP A 153 1.57 1.31 2.79
CA ASP A 153 2.87 1.25 3.46
C ASP A 153 2.66 0.99 4.96
N GLU A 154 3.03 -0.22 5.44
CA GLU A 154 2.94 -0.67 6.84
C GLU A 154 1.57 -0.38 7.52
N PRO A 155 0.44 -0.76 6.93
CA PRO A 155 -0.89 -0.24 7.29
C PRO A 155 -1.40 -0.66 8.66
N MET A 156 -0.85 -1.72 9.24
CA MET A 156 -1.41 -2.36 10.45
C MET A 156 -0.74 -1.87 11.72
N VAL A 157 0.33 -1.09 11.61
CA VAL A 157 1.07 -0.57 12.75
C VAL A 157 0.23 0.47 13.51
N GLY A 158 -0.01 0.19 14.79
CA GLY A 158 -0.73 1.12 15.69
C GLY A 158 -2.25 1.12 15.55
N LEU A 159 -2.82 0.17 14.81
CA LEU A 159 -4.25 -0.10 14.76
C LEU A 159 -4.65 -1.19 15.76
N ASP A 160 -5.88 -1.11 16.25
CA ASP A 160 -6.45 -2.17 17.09
C ASP A 160 -6.86 -3.40 16.25
N PRO A 161 -6.99 -4.60 16.88
CA PRO A 161 -7.28 -5.84 16.15
C PRO A 161 -8.59 -5.80 15.35
N HIS A 162 -9.60 -5.06 15.81
CA HIS A 162 -10.87 -4.95 15.10
C HIS A 162 -10.69 -4.17 13.79
N VAL A 163 -9.98 -3.04 13.84
CA VAL A 163 -9.68 -2.24 12.65
C VAL A 163 -8.78 -2.99 11.67
N ILE A 164 -7.80 -3.77 12.16
CA ILE A 164 -6.96 -4.63 11.30
C ILE A 164 -7.83 -5.64 10.55
N LYS A 165 -8.79 -6.27 11.22
CA LYS A 165 -9.73 -7.22 10.58
C LYS A 165 -10.55 -6.54 9.48
N GLU A 166 -11.11 -5.36 9.77
CA GLU A 166 -11.87 -4.58 8.79
C GLU A 166 -10.99 -4.14 7.60
N LEU A 167 -9.77 -3.70 7.87
CA LEU A 167 -8.83 -3.30 6.81
C LEU A 167 -8.47 -4.48 5.89
N LYS A 168 -8.24 -5.66 6.45
CA LYS A 168 -8.04 -6.89 5.66
C LYS A 168 -9.25 -7.23 4.79
N ALA A 169 -10.47 -7.07 5.32
CA ALA A 169 -11.69 -7.27 4.55
C ALA A 169 -11.78 -6.27 3.39
N VAL A 170 -11.48 -4.99 3.64
CA VAL A 170 -11.43 -3.96 2.59
C VAL A 170 -10.41 -4.30 1.50
N PHE A 171 -9.21 -4.76 1.84
CA PHE A 171 -8.23 -5.15 0.83
C PHE A 171 -8.70 -6.31 -0.05
N ARG A 172 -9.43 -7.29 0.52
CA ARG A 172 -10.04 -8.36 -0.28
C ARG A 172 -11.14 -7.83 -1.20
N GLU A 173 -12.01 -6.96 -0.69
CA GLU A 173 -13.07 -6.31 -1.47
C GLU A 173 -12.49 -5.48 -2.64
N GLU A 174 -11.43 -4.71 -2.39
CA GLU A 174 -10.74 -3.94 -3.43
C GLU A 174 -10.12 -4.87 -4.48
N ARG A 175 -9.44 -5.94 -4.07
CA ARG A 175 -8.95 -6.98 -4.98
C ARG A 175 -10.07 -7.57 -5.81
N ASP A 176 -11.18 -7.96 -5.19
CA ASP A 176 -12.30 -8.62 -5.86
C ASP A 176 -13.04 -7.66 -6.81
N ARG A 177 -12.95 -6.34 -6.57
CA ARG A 177 -13.38 -5.28 -7.49
C ARG A 177 -12.44 -5.10 -8.69
N GLY A 178 -11.29 -5.77 -8.70
CA GLY A 178 -10.26 -5.67 -9.76
C GLY A 178 -9.15 -4.67 -9.47
N CYS A 179 -9.11 -4.04 -8.29
CA CYS A 179 -8.00 -3.18 -7.89
C CYS A 179 -6.71 -4.00 -7.75
N ALA A 180 -5.60 -3.46 -8.24
CA ALA A 180 -4.26 -3.95 -7.94
C ALA A 180 -3.86 -3.43 -6.55
N VAL A 181 -3.51 -4.31 -5.60
CA VAL A 181 -3.15 -3.90 -4.23
C VAL A 181 -1.69 -4.25 -3.97
N LEU A 182 -0.87 -3.26 -3.59
CA LEU A 182 0.51 -3.46 -3.15
C LEU A 182 0.64 -3.05 -1.70
N ILE A 183 0.96 -4.02 -0.83
CA ILE A 183 1.14 -3.80 0.60
C ILE A 183 2.61 -4.03 0.96
N SER A 184 3.26 -3.04 1.55
CA SER A 184 4.58 -3.22 2.16
C SER A 184 4.42 -3.58 3.64
N THR A 185 5.21 -4.55 4.12
CA THR A 185 5.28 -4.88 5.54
C THR A 185 6.58 -5.60 5.90
N HIS A 186 6.92 -5.56 7.17
CA HIS A 186 7.97 -6.40 7.77
C HIS A 186 7.37 -7.46 8.72
N ILE A 187 6.04 -7.46 8.93
CA ILE A 187 5.33 -8.35 9.84
C ILE A 187 4.61 -9.42 9.03
N LEU A 188 5.20 -10.60 8.94
CA LEU A 188 4.73 -11.72 8.16
C LEU A 188 3.31 -12.16 8.55
N ASP A 189 3.08 -12.36 9.85
CA ASP A 189 1.79 -12.82 10.39
C ASP A 189 0.63 -11.89 10.02
N SER A 190 0.92 -10.61 9.87
CA SER A 190 -0.11 -9.62 9.54
C SER A 190 -0.73 -9.82 8.16
N VAL A 191 -0.04 -10.50 7.25
CA VAL A 191 -0.45 -10.68 5.84
C VAL A 191 -0.53 -12.13 5.39
N SER A 192 -0.28 -13.11 6.28
CA SER A 192 -0.22 -14.55 5.96
C SER A 192 -1.48 -15.08 5.26
N ASP A 193 -2.64 -14.50 5.55
CA ASP A 193 -3.96 -14.87 4.99
C ASP A 193 -4.45 -13.97 3.85
N LEU A 194 -3.61 -12.99 3.40
CA LEU A 194 -4.09 -11.87 2.58
C LEU A 194 -3.47 -11.79 1.17
N TRP A 195 -2.43 -12.53 0.85
CA TRP A 195 -1.63 -12.33 -0.36
C TRP A 195 -1.97 -13.30 -1.51
N ASP A 196 -1.72 -12.85 -2.74
CA ASP A 196 -1.73 -13.64 -3.98
C ASP A 196 -0.31 -13.75 -4.55
N ASP A 197 0.46 -12.66 -4.46
CA ASP A 197 1.85 -12.56 -4.89
C ASP A 197 2.75 -12.05 -3.77
N LEU A 198 3.97 -12.57 -3.72
CA LEU A 198 5.00 -12.16 -2.77
C LEU A 198 6.23 -11.65 -3.50
N ARG A 199 6.80 -10.57 -3.01
CA ARG A 199 8.10 -10.04 -3.39
C ARG A 199 8.90 -9.81 -2.12
N ILE A 200 10.01 -10.53 -1.94
CA ILE A 200 10.89 -10.35 -0.78
C ILE A 200 11.99 -9.38 -1.16
N LEU A 201 12.04 -8.25 -0.45
CA LEU A 201 13.00 -7.17 -0.67
C LEU A 201 14.11 -7.25 0.38
N MET A 202 15.36 -7.39 -0.07
CA MET A 202 16.56 -7.42 0.76
C MET A 202 17.63 -6.49 0.18
N ASN A 203 18.21 -5.64 1.02
CA ASN A 203 19.31 -4.75 0.61
C ASN A 203 19.03 -3.97 -0.69
N GLY A 204 17.78 -3.52 -0.87
CA GLY A 204 17.35 -2.77 -2.04
C GLY A 204 17.08 -3.60 -3.29
N LYS A 205 17.10 -4.93 -3.23
CA LYS A 205 16.85 -5.84 -4.36
C LYS A 205 15.71 -6.80 -4.07
N ILE A 206 15.02 -7.26 -5.12
CA ILE A 206 14.09 -8.38 -5.00
C ILE A 206 14.94 -9.66 -4.88
N ALA A 207 14.95 -10.24 -3.68
CA ALA A 207 15.65 -11.49 -3.39
C ALA A 207 14.83 -12.70 -3.85
N ALA A 208 13.50 -12.64 -3.74
CA ALA A 208 12.60 -13.68 -4.25
C ALA A 208 11.26 -13.11 -4.70
N ALA A 209 10.65 -13.82 -5.64
CA ALA A 209 9.30 -13.58 -6.12
C ALA A 209 8.55 -14.92 -6.14
N ARG A 210 7.37 -14.98 -5.54
CA ARG A 210 6.53 -16.20 -5.48
C ARG A 210 5.07 -15.82 -5.64
N THR A 211 4.29 -16.73 -6.20
CA THR A 211 2.83 -16.71 -6.11
C THR A 211 2.38 -17.62 -4.97
N ARG A 212 1.17 -17.40 -4.47
CA ARG A 212 0.58 -18.27 -3.46
C ARG A 212 0.53 -19.74 -3.94
N ALA A 213 0.15 -19.96 -5.19
CA ALA A 213 0.07 -21.30 -5.78
C ALA A 213 1.43 -22.03 -5.79
N GLU A 214 2.54 -21.31 -6.05
CA GLU A 214 3.90 -21.88 -5.99
C GLU A 214 4.28 -22.29 -4.57
N VAL A 215 4.00 -21.46 -3.58
CA VAL A 215 4.29 -21.75 -2.15
C VAL A 215 3.42 -22.90 -1.65
N GLU A 216 2.13 -22.93 -1.99
CA GLU A 216 1.24 -24.05 -1.64
C GLU A 216 1.69 -25.36 -2.30
N ALA A 217 2.20 -25.31 -3.54
CA ALA A 217 2.70 -26.50 -4.26
C ALA A 217 4.04 -27.03 -3.71
N SER A 218 4.92 -26.15 -3.20
CA SER A 218 6.19 -26.57 -2.61
C SER A 218 6.00 -27.20 -1.21
N GLY A 219 4.89 -26.91 -0.55
CA GLY A 219 4.64 -27.31 0.83
C GLY A 219 5.45 -26.53 1.89
N GLU A 220 6.16 -25.48 1.46
CA GLU A 220 6.85 -24.57 2.35
C GLU A 220 5.86 -23.62 3.02
N SER A 221 6.16 -23.25 4.27
CA SER A 221 5.47 -22.13 4.90
C SER A 221 6.06 -20.78 4.42
N LEU A 222 5.24 -19.74 4.46
CA LEU A 222 5.70 -18.38 4.16
C LEU A 222 6.84 -17.94 5.11
N GLU A 223 6.82 -18.43 6.35
CA GLU A 223 7.84 -18.17 7.36
C GLU A 223 9.18 -18.83 7.01
N GLU A 224 9.16 -20.13 6.65
CA GLU A 224 10.36 -20.86 6.22
C GLU A 224 11.00 -20.18 5.02
N LEU A 225 10.22 -19.88 3.98
CA LEU A 225 10.69 -19.15 2.80
C LEU A 225 11.35 -17.81 3.17
N PHE A 226 10.72 -17.03 4.06
CA PHE A 226 11.25 -15.73 4.47
C PHE A 226 12.56 -15.88 5.25
N PHE A 227 12.64 -16.82 6.19
CA PHE A 227 13.84 -17.04 6.98
C PHE A 227 14.99 -17.61 6.16
N ASP A 228 14.74 -18.55 5.24
CA ASP A 228 15.78 -19.11 4.37
C ASP A 228 16.43 -18.04 3.48
N ILE A 229 15.63 -17.11 2.95
CA ILE A 229 16.12 -15.98 2.17
C ILE A 229 16.85 -14.96 3.05
N THR A 230 16.33 -14.64 4.23
CA THR A 230 16.93 -13.61 5.09
C THR A 230 18.17 -14.10 5.82
N GLU A 231 18.29 -15.39 6.12
CA GLU A 231 19.44 -16.03 6.76
C GLU A 231 20.51 -16.52 5.76
N GLY A 232 20.26 -16.37 4.46
CA GLY A 232 21.23 -16.69 3.41
C GLY A 232 21.37 -18.17 3.06
N LYS A 233 20.36 -19.00 3.36
CA LYS A 233 20.40 -20.45 3.04
C LYS A 233 20.11 -20.74 1.56
N GLU A 234 19.42 -19.86 0.82
CA GLU A 234 19.14 -19.99 -0.63
C GLU A 234 20.29 -19.46 -1.55
N ALA A 235 21.41 -18.97 -1.01
CA ALA A 235 22.53 -18.48 -1.82
C ALA A 235 23.55 -19.57 -2.22
N ALA A 236 23.20 -20.85 -2.10
CA ALA A 236 24.12 -21.99 -2.29
C ALA A 236 23.67 -23.00 -3.38
N GLU A 237 22.91 -22.56 -4.42
CA GLU A 237 22.69 -23.36 -5.64
C GLU A 237 22.93 -22.54 -6.90
#